data_73aede4333fbccad3225c0d1bbbd458d
#
_entry.id   73aede4333fbccad3225c0d1bbbd458d
#
_cell.length_a   1.000
_cell.length_b   1.000
_cell.length_c   1.000
_cell.angle_alpha   90.00
_cell.angle_beta   90.00
_cell.angle_gamma   90.00
#
_symmetry.space_group_name_H-M   'P 1'
#
loop_
_entity.id
_entity.type
_entity.pdbx_description
1 polymer ?
#
loop_
_entity_poly.entity_id
_entity_poly.type
_entity_poly.pdbx_seq_one_letter_code
_entity_poly.pdbx_strand_id
1 'polypeptide(L)'
;MSLVCLRDVTRTVILPDGEDLHILRGVNLDVAQGEHVSIVGRSGTGKSTMLNIIGLLDAPTSGTYELDGVDTTRLSEGRRARMRGEDFGFVFQQFNIFSARTAAENVEVPLLYAPGPQLLRRRSIAVDMLERVGLGERADSYPGEMSGGEQQRIAIARALVRRPRVILADEPTGALDPDTGRVVM
;
A
#
# COMPACT_ATOMS: atom_id res chain seq x y z
N MET A 1 11.28 -18.93 -4.85
CA MET A 1 10.83 -18.14 -6.04
C MET A 1 10.57 -16.74 -5.55
N SER A 2 11.00 -15.73 -6.31
CA SER A 2 10.74 -14.32 -5.97
C SER A 2 9.27 -13.99 -6.19
N LEU A 3 8.65 -13.32 -5.23
CA LEU A 3 7.28 -12.77 -5.37
C LEU A 3 7.29 -11.48 -6.17
N VAL A 4 8.27 -10.60 -5.90
CA VAL A 4 8.50 -9.34 -6.62
C VAL A 4 9.86 -9.43 -7.29
N CYS A 5 9.94 -9.17 -8.59
CA CYS A 5 11.19 -9.22 -9.36
C CYS A 5 11.26 -8.01 -10.29
N LEU A 6 12.21 -7.12 -10.03
CA LEU A 6 12.53 -5.96 -10.88
C LEU A 6 13.86 -6.23 -11.61
N ARG A 7 13.92 -5.91 -12.91
CA ARG A 7 15.15 -6.02 -13.72
C ARG A 7 15.34 -4.74 -14.54
N ASP A 8 16.44 -4.07 -14.27
CA ASP A 8 16.88 -2.83 -14.95
C ASP A 8 15.78 -1.77 -15.06
N VAL A 9 14.96 -1.67 -14.01
CA VAL A 9 13.81 -0.75 -13.97
C VAL A 9 14.28 0.69 -13.91
N THR A 10 13.85 1.49 -14.89
CA THR A 10 14.07 2.94 -14.94
C THR A 10 12.75 3.69 -14.79
N ARG A 11 12.83 4.92 -14.29
CA ARG A 11 11.71 5.87 -14.32
C ARG A 11 12.24 7.25 -14.65
N THR A 12 11.84 7.75 -15.80
CA THR A 12 12.15 9.10 -16.28
C THR A 12 10.85 9.88 -16.44
N VAL A 13 10.82 11.13 -16.02
CA VAL A 13 9.73 12.08 -16.24
C VAL A 13 10.27 13.28 -17.01
N ILE A 14 9.48 13.78 -17.94
CA ILE A 14 9.80 15.01 -18.69
C ILE A 14 9.33 16.18 -17.83
N LEU A 15 10.23 17.10 -17.52
CA LEU A 15 9.93 18.34 -16.81
C LEU A 15 9.25 19.36 -17.75
N PRO A 16 8.57 20.39 -17.19
CA PRO A 16 7.90 21.42 -18.00
C PRO A 16 8.81 22.19 -18.98
N ASP A 17 10.10 22.25 -18.67
CA ASP A 17 11.15 22.85 -19.52
C ASP A 17 11.66 21.92 -20.63
N GLY A 18 11.15 20.65 -20.67
CA GLY A 18 11.54 19.63 -21.63
C GLY A 18 12.74 18.78 -21.22
N GLU A 19 13.33 19.02 -20.05
CA GLU A 19 14.45 18.22 -19.55
C GLU A 19 13.99 16.87 -18.97
N ASP A 20 14.81 15.85 -19.14
CA ASP A 20 14.58 14.51 -18.59
C ASP A 20 15.06 14.42 -17.14
N LEU A 21 14.13 14.16 -16.20
CA LEU A 21 14.44 13.83 -14.82
C LEU A 21 14.46 12.32 -14.64
N HIS A 22 15.65 11.75 -14.49
CA HIS A 22 15.85 10.31 -14.23
C HIS A 22 15.70 10.01 -12.73
N ILE A 23 14.53 9.52 -12.33
CA ILE A 23 14.21 9.20 -10.93
C ILE A 23 14.77 7.83 -10.54
N LEU A 24 14.53 6.79 -11.35
CA LEU A 24 15.13 5.48 -11.16
C LEU A 24 16.05 5.15 -12.33
N ARG A 25 17.21 4.54 -12.03
CA ARG A 25 18.31 4.34 -12.98
C ARG A 25 18.79 2.89 -12.96
N GLY A 26 17.97 1.97 -13.51
CA GLY A 26 18.33 0.55 -13.63
C GLY A 26 18.24 -0.19 -12.29
N VAL A 27 17.09 -0.13 -11.62
CA VAL A 27 16.87 -0.80 -10.33
C VAL A 27 16.66 -2.28 -10.55
N ASN A 28 17.40 -3.09 -9.79
CA ASN A 28 17.24 -4.54 -9.71
C ASN A 28 16.86 -4.91 -8.27
N LEU A 29 15.79 -5.69 -8.10
CA LEU A 29 15.29 -6.12 -6.79
C LEU A 29 14.61 -7.47 -6.91
N ASP A 30 14.91 -8.36 -5.97
CA ASP A 30 14.18 -9.61 -5.76
C ASP A 30 13.65 -9.62 -4.34
N VAL A 31 12.35 -9.89 -4.16
CA VAL A 31 11.74 -10.08 -2.84
C VAL A 31 11.02 -11.41 -2.83
N ALA A 32 11.39 -12.28 -1.90
CA ALA A 32 10.75 -13.56 -1.70
C ALA A 32 9.44 -13.42 -0.89
N GLN A 33 8.59 -14.43 -0.96
CA GLN A 33 7.39 -14.46 -0.12
C GLN A 33 7.79 -14.52 1.37
N GLY A 34 7.17 -13.65 2.18
CA GLY A 34 7.45 -13.54 3.62
C GLY A 34 8.73 -12.76 3.95
N GLU A 35 9.41 -12.22 2.95
CA GLU A 35 10.59 -11.38 3.15
C GLU A 35 10.19 -9.95 3.53
N HIS A 36 10.96 -9.34 4.45
CA HIS A 36 10.84 -7.94 4.84
C HIS A 36 12.01 -7.16 4.25
N VAL A 37 11.71 -6.14 3.44
CA VAL A 37 12.71 -5.30 2.79
C VAL A 37 12.50 -3.85 3.19
N SER A 38 13.58 -3.18 3.62
CA SER A 38 13.59 -1.75 3.89
C SER A 38 14.34 -0.99 2.79
N ILE A 39 13.66 0.00 2.19
CA ILE A 39 14.23 0.90 1.20
C ILE A 39 14.67 2.18 1.91
N VAL A 40 15.97 2.38 2.06
CA VAL A 40 16.54 3.54 2.74
C VAL A 40 17.21 4.49 1.76
N GLY A 41 17.15 5.80 2.03
CA GLY A 41 17.76 6.81 1.20
C GLY A 41 17.29 8.22 1.58
N ARG A 42 18.00 9.26 1.10
CA ARG A 42 17.63 10.66 1.32
C ARG A 42 16.29 11.00 0.69
N SER A 43 15.67 12.11 1.11
CA SER A 43 14.47 12.62 0.43
C SER A 43 14.79 12.90 -1.05
N GLY A 44 13.82 12.61 -1.94
CA GLY A 44 13.96 12.83 -3.39
C GLY A 44 14.75 11.74 -4.14
N THR A 45 15.22 10.66 -3.50
CA THR A 45 15.98 9.59 -4.18
C THR A 45 15.12 8.58 -4.95
N GLY A 46 13.80 8.77 -5.02
CA GLY A 46 12.90 7.90 -5.78
C GLY A 46 12.26 6.77 -4.97
N LYS A 47 12.37 6.74 -3.63
CA LYS A 47 11.77 5.68 -2.79
C LYS A 47 10.26 5.51 -3.02
N SER A 48 9.49 6.58 -2.90
CA SER A 48 8.04 6.55 -3.14
C SER A 48 7.70 6.22 -4.59
N THR A 49 8.52 6.67 -5.56
CA THR A 49 8.36 6.28 -6.97
C THR A 49 8.56 4.78 -7.16
N MET A 50 9.56 4.19 -6.51
CA MET A 50 9.79 2.75 -6.53
C MET A 50 8.63 2.00 -5.89
N LEU A 51 8.14 2.43 -4.73
CA LEU A 51 6.95 1.84 -4.08
C LEU A 51 5.71 1.94 -4.97
N ASN A 52 5.52 3.07 -5.67
CA ASN A 52 4.40 3.23 -6.60
C ASN A 52 4.49 2.27 -7.80
N ILE A 53 5.69 2.04 -8.34
CA ILE A 53 5.89 1.06 -9.41
C ILE A 53 5.62 -0.36 -8.90
N ILE A 54 6.20 -0.74 -7.75
CA ILE A 54 5.95 -2.05 -7.15
C ILE A 54 4.45 -2.24 -6.90
N GLY A 55 3.76 -1.22 -6.37
CA GLY A 55 2.31 -1.24 -6.10
C GLY A 55 1.43 -1.09 -7.34
N LEU A 56 1.99 -1.08 -8.54
CA LEU A 56 1.25 -0.91 -9.81
C LEU A 56 0.47 0.41 -9.90
N LEU A 57 0.82 1.42 -9.10
CA LEU A 57 0.25 2.77 -9.15
C LEU A 57 0.89 3.61 -10.27
N ASP A 58 2.13 3.29 -10.62
CA ASP A 58 2.87 3.87 -11.75
C ASP A 58 3.48 2.75 -12.61
N ALA A 59 4.03 3.11 -13.78
CA ALA A 59 4.70 2.18 -14.67
C ALA A 59 6.17 2.57 -14.84
N PRO A 60 7.09 1.60 -14.99
CA PRO A 60 8.45 1.90 -15.35
C PRO A 60 8.53 2.50 -16.77
N THR A 61 9.55 3.32 -17.03
CA THR A 61 9.87 3.81 -18.36
C THR A 61 10.53 2.71 -19.20
N SER A 62 11.39 1.90 -18.57
CA SER A 62 11.99 0.72 -19.18
C SER A 62 12.33 -0.33 -18.10
N GLY A 63 12.80 -1.49 -18.53
CA GLY A 63 13.03 -2.65 -17.68
C GLY A 63 11.80 -3.53 -17.56
N THR A 64 11.86 -4.55 -16.69
CA THR A 64 10.75 -5.48 -16.45
C THR A 64 10.40 -5.53 -14.97
N TYR A 65 9.11 -5.71 -14.70
CA TYR A 65 8.60 -5.98 -13.37
C TYR A 65 7.66 -7.18 -13.40
N GLU A 66 8.05 -8.24 -12.72
CA GLU A 66 7.24 -9.44 -12.54
C GLU A 66 6.71 -9.55 -11.11
N LEU A 67 5.41 -9.81 -10.99
CA LEU A 67 4.75 -10.18 -9.74
C LEU A 67 4.34 -11.64 -9.84
N ASP A 68 4.94 -12.51 -9.02
CA ASP A 68 4.71 -13.95 -9.03
C ASP A 68 4.84 -14.57 -10.44
N GLY A 69 5.88 -14.17 -11.17
CA GLY A 69 6.16 -14.64 -12.55
C GLY A 69 5.27 -14.00 -13.63
N VAL A 70 4.38 -13.07 -13.28
CA VAL A 70 3.54 -12.35 -14.24
C VAL A 70 4.21 -11.01 -14.59
N ASP A 71 4.59 -10.83 -15.87
CA ASP A 71 5.10 -9.53 -16.36
C ASP A 71 3.99 -8.46 -16.30
N THR A 72 4.14 -7.53 -15.37
CA THR A 72 3.16 -6.47 -15.12
C THR A 72 3.24 -5.33 -16.12
N THR A 73 4.37 -5.20 -16.86
CA THR A 73 4.59 -4.11 -17.82
C THR A 73 3.71 -4.25 -19.06
N ARG A 74 3.24 -5.47 -19.34
CA ARG A 74 2.37 -5.79 -20.48
C ARG A 74 0.90 -5.88 -20.16
N LEU A 75 0.52 -5.65 -18.91
CA LEU A 75 -0.87 -5.76 -18.47
C LEU A 75 -1.69 -4.53 -18.87
N SER A 76 -2.96 -4.74 -19.22
CA SER A 76 -3.92 -3.66 -19.35
C SER A 76 -4.19 -3.00 -17.98
N GLU A 77 -4.58 -1.73 -17.99
CA GLU A 77 -4.87 -1.00 -16.74
C GLU A 77 -5.94 -1.68 -15.89
N GLY A 78 -6.98 -2.26 -16.52
CA GLY A 78 -8.01 -3.01 -15.79
C GLY A 78 -7.44 -4.24 -15.07
N ARG A 79 -6.45 -4.93 -15.65
CA ARG A 79 -5.79 -6.07 -15.02
C ARG A 79 -4.83 -5.63 -13.90
N ARG A 80 -4.10 -4.53 -14.10
CA ARG A 80 -3.27 -3.90 -13.06
C ARG A 80 -4.13 -3.45 -11.88
N ALA A 81 -5.28 -2.79 -12.14
CA ALA A 81 -6.20 -2.36 -11.09
C ALA A 81 -6.75 -3.54 -10.27
N ARG A 82 -7.08 -4.66 -10.93
CA ARG A 82 -7.49 -5.88 -10.23
C ARG A 82 -6.38 -6.40 -9.33
N MET A 83 -5.16 -6.56 -9.85
CA MET A 83 -4.00 -7.01 -9.07
C MET A 83 -3.72 -6.08 -7.89
N ARG A 84 -3.79 -4.74 -8.10
CA ARG A 84 -3.68 -3.79 -6.97
C ARG A 84 -4.67 -4.09 -5.85
N GLY A 85 -5.91 -4.33 -6.20
CA GLY A 85 -6.97 -4.60 -5.22
C GLY A 85 -6.88 -5.99 -4.56
N GLU A 86 -6.26 -6.97 -5.19
CA GLU A 86 -6.19 -8.35 -4.71
C GLU A 86 -4.87 -8.64 -3.98
N ASP A 87 -3.75 -8.17 -4.52
CA ASP A 87 -2.42 -8.56 -4.07
C ASP A 87 -1.74 -7.54 -3.16
N PHE A 88 -2.19 -6.27 -3.13
CA PHE A 88 -1.50 -5.21 -2.42
C PHE A 88 -2.30 -4.61 -1.28
N GLY A 89 -1.60 -4.33 -0.16
CA GLY A 89 -2.04 -3.45 0.91
C GLY A 89 -1.13 -2.23 0.98
N PHE A 90 -1.73 -1.03 1.05
CA PHE A 90 -0.98 0.22 1.09
C PHE A 90 -1.14 0.91 2.43
N VAL A 91 -0.02 1.25 3.07
CA VAL A 91 0.07 2.09 4.26
C VAL A 91 0.85 3.34 3.91
N PHE A 92 0.19 4.50 3.90
CA PHE A 92 0.79 5.77 3.54
C PHE A 92 1.19 6.59 4.77
N GLN A 93 2.15 7.48 4.64
CA GLN A 93 2.57 8.44 5.65
C GLN A 93 1.41 9.33 6.12
N GLN A 94 0.62 9.86 5.19
CA GLN A 94 -0.65 10.52 5.48
C GLN A 94 -1.73 9.44 5.44
N PHE A 95 -2.31 9.07 6.54
CA PHE A 95 -3.23 7.93 6.73
C PHE A 95 -4.25 7.71 5.60
N ASN A 96 -4.58 8.75 4.83
CA ASN A 96 -5.53 8.73 3.70
C ASN A 96 -6.88 8.08 4.07
N ILE A 97 -7.35 8.32 5.30
CA ILE A 97 -8.66 7.86 5.77
C ILE A 97 -9.75 8.87 5.43
N PHE A 98 -10.94 8.36 5.18
CA PHE A 98 -12.11 9.16 4.87
C PHE A 98 -12.69 9.72 6.18
N SER A 99 -12.57 11.02 6.40
CA SER A 99 -13.01 11.71 7.62
C SER A 99 -14.52 11.63 7.86
N ALA A 100 -15.32 11.55 6.79
CA ALA A 100 -16.77 11.42 6.84
C ALA A 100 -17.28 9.97 6.96
N ARG A 101 -16.39 9.00 7.22
CA ARG A 101 -16.71 7.59 7.41
C ARG A 101 -16.20 7.11 8.75
N THR A 102 -16.91 6.17 9.38
CA THR A 102 -16.47 5.54 10.63
C THR A 102 -15.19 4.71 10.42
N ALA A 103 -14.57 4.27 11.50
CA ALA A 103 -13.40 3.39 11.44
C ALA A 103 -13.68 2.11 10.64
N ALA A 104 -14.80 1.45 10.91
CA ALA A 104 -15.18 0.24 10.19
C ALA A 104 -15.50 0.51 8.72
N GLU A 105 -16.22 1.59 8.40
CA GLU A 105 -16.48 1.96 7.00
C GLU A 105 -15.19 2.26 6.23
N ASN A 106 -14.17 2.82 6.87
CA ASN A 106 -12.84 2.98 6.25
C ASN A 106 -12.20 1.64 5.92
N VAL A 107 -12.29 0.66 6.82
CA VAL A 107 -11.74 -0.69 6.62
C VAL A 107 -12.58 -1.49 5.62
N GLU A 108 -13.88 -1.21 5.49
CA GLU A 108 -14.76 -1.85 4.48
C GLU A 108 -14.42 -1.47 3.04
N VAL A 109 -13.79 -0.32 2.78
CA VAL A 109 -13.57 0.20 1.41
C VAL A 109 -12.96 -0.83 0.46
N PRO A 110 -11.86 -1.54 0.78
CA PRO A 110 -11.31 -2.54 -0.12
C PRO A 110 -12.25 -3.73 -0.36
N LEU A 111 -13.13 -4.04 0.58
CA LEU A 111 -14.09 -5.14 0.48
C LEU A 111 -15.26 -4.84 -0.47
N LEU A 112 -15.49 -3.57 -0.82
CA LEU A 112 -16.49 -3.19 -1.83
C LEU A 112 -16.14 -3.75 -3.21
N TYR A 113 -14.87 -4.04 -3.47
CA TYR A 113 -14.37 -4.63 -4.70
C TYR A 113 -14.09 -6.13 -4.58
N ALA A 114 -14.43 -6.73 -3.43
CA ALA A 114 -14.24 -8.16 -3.22
C ALA A 114 -15.39 -8.97 -3.85
N PRO A 115 -15.10 -10.14 -4.46
CA PRO A 115 -16.14 -10.99 -5.04
C PRO A 115 -16.93 -11.74 -3.95
N GLY A 116 -18.19 -12.02 -4.27
CA GLY A 116 -19.03 -13.01 -3.56
C GLY A 116 -19.32 -12.67 -2.09
N PRO A 117 -19.21 -13.66 -1.18
CA PRO A 117 -19.65 -13.53 0.21
C PRO A 117 -18.92 -12.45 1.02
N GLN A 118 -17.69 -12.07 0.64
CA GLN A 118 -16.93 -11.03 1.35
C GLN A 118 -17.63 -9.67 1.27
N LEU A 119 -18.24 -9.35 0.11
CA LEU A 119 -18.99 -8.11 -0.06
C LEU A 119 -20.19 -8.05 0.90
N LEU A 120 -20.91 -9.14 1.08
CA LEU A 120 -22.09 -9.22 1.96
C LEU A 120 -21.71 -9.18 3.44
N ARG A 121 -20.54 -9.71 3.79
CA ARG A 121 -20.04 -9.80 5.17
C ARG A 121 -19.01 -8.70 5.50
N ARG A 122 -18.85 -7.69 4.64
CA ARG A 122 -17.79 -6.67 4.76
C ARG A 122 -17.73 -6.01 6.13
N ARG A 123 -18.90 -5.69 6.72
CA ARG A 123 -18.96 -5.06 8.05
C ARG A 123 -18.35 -5.95 9.13
N SER A 124 -18.76 -7.21 9.20
CA SER A 124 -18.21 -8.18 10.15
C SER A 124 -16.70 -8.35 9.96
N ILE A 125 -16.24 -8.51 8.71
CA ILE A 125 -14.81 -8.66 8.40
C ILE A 125 -14.02 -7.41 8.81
N ALA A 126 -14.58 -6.21 8.62
CA ALA A 126 -13.93 -4.97 9.01
C ALA A 126 -13.82 -4.83 10.53
N VAL A 127 -14.88 -5.18 11.27
CA VAL A 127 -14.88 -5.16 12.75
C VAL A 127 -13.86 -6.17 13.29
N ASP A 128 -13.86 -7.42 12.80
CA ASP A 128 -12.89 -8.43 13.18
C ASP A 128 -11.44 -7.95 12.94
N MET A 129 -11.20 -7.20 11.86
CA MET A 129 -9.89 -6.63 11.59
C MET A 129 -9.55 -5.47 12.53
N LEU A 130 -10.52 -4.62 12.90
CA LEU A 130 -10.32 -3.57 13.89
C LEU A 130 -10.03 -4.13 15.27
N GLU A 131 -10.68 -5.22 15.69
CA GLU A 131 -10.35 -5.93 16.92
C GLU A 131 -8.90 -6.39 16.95
N ARG A 132 -8.38 -6.93 15.84
CA ARG A 132 -6.97 -7.37 15.71
C ARG A 132 -5.95 -6.24 15.87
N VAL A 133 -6.33 -5.00 15.55
CA VAL A 133 -5.48 -3.81 15.74
C VAL A 133 -5.84 -3.05 17.03
N GLY A 134 -6.66 -3.64 17.93
CA GLY A 134 -7.04 -3.05 19.22
C GLY A 134 -8.02 -1.88 19.12
N LEU A 135 -8.89 -1.87 18.09
CA LEU A 135 -9.87 -0.81 17.83
C LEU A 135 -11.31 -1.35 17.71
N GLY A 136 -11.61 -2.55 18.22
CA GLY A 136 -12.95 -3.15 18.10
C GLY A 136 -14.07 -2.24 18.67
N GLU A 137 -13.86 -1.68 19.87
CA GLU A 137 -14.82 -0.78 20.52
C GLU A 137 -14.94 0.58 19.82
N ARG A 138 -14.02 0.92 18.93
CA ARG A 138 -13.98 2.18 18.17
C ARG A 138 -14.51 2.03 16.74
N ALA A 139 -15.11 0.89 16.41
CA ALA A 139 -15.58 0.58 15.05
C ALA A 139 -16.54 1.64 14.47
N ASP A 140 -17.38 2.24 15.31
CA ASP A 140 -18.36 3.27 14.93
C ASP A 140 -17.87 4.71 15.13
N SER A 141 -16.64 4.90 15.66
CA SER A 141 -16.04 6.24 15.85
C SER A 141 -15.58 6.84 14.52
N TYR A 142 -15.67 8.16 14.42
CA TYR A 142 -15.14 8.91 13.29
C TYR A 142 -13.67 9.27 13.51
N PRO A 143 -12.87 9.39 12.42
CA PRO A 143 -11.45 9.73 12.53
C PRO A 143 -11.14 11.01 13.32
N GLY A 144 -12.03 12.02 13.26
CA GLY A 144 -11.89 13.26 14.04
C GLY A 144 -11.96 13.08 15.56
N GLU A 145 -12.47 11.95 16.04
CA GLU A 145 -12.58 11.58 17.45
C GLU A 145 -11.43 10.68 17.91
N MET A 146 -10.44 10.46 17.06
CA MET A 146 -9.38 9.48 17.24
C MET A 146 -7.99 10.12 17.18
N SER A 147 -7.08 9.59 17.97
CA SER A 147 -5.66 9.98 17.95
C SER A 147 -4.99 9.59 16.62
N GLY A 148 -3.85 10.22 16.30
CA GLY A 148 -3.07 9.87 15.10
C GLY A 148 -2.66 8.40 15.07
N GLY A 149 -2.31 7.82 16.22
CA GLY A 149 -1.99 6.38 16.32
C GLY A 149 -3.20 5.47 16.08
N GLU A 150 -4.39 5.85 16.52
CA GLU A 150 -5.62 5.11 16.21
C GLU A 150 -5.96 5.21 14.71
N GLN A 151 -5.81 6.41 14.12
CA GLN A 151 -6.01 6.61 12.69
C GLN A 151 -5.03 5.79 11.85
N GLN A 152 -3.76 5.70 12.27
CA GLN A 152 -2.77 4.84 11.62
C GLN A 152 -3.16 3.36 11.70
N ARG A 153 -3.65 2.88 12.85
CA ARG A 153 -4.13 1.51 12.98
C ARG A 153 -5.34 1.22 12.10
N ILE A 154 -6.24 2.20 11.87
CA ILE A 154 -7.32 2.07 10.85
C ILE A 154 -6.71 1.90 9.46
N ALA A 155 -5.71 2.72 9.08
CA ALA A 155 -5.05 2.61 7.78
C ALA A 155 -4.38 1.25 7.58
N ILE A 156 -3.76 0.71 8.63
CA ILE A 156 -3.17 -0.64 8.64
C ILE A 156 -4.25 -1.71 8.51
N ALA A 157 -5.33 -1.63 9.30
CA ALA A 157 -6.46 -2.56 9.21
C ALA A 157 -7.04 -2.57 7.79
N ARG A 158 -7.23 -1.39 7.19
CA ARG A 158 -7.69 -1.25 5.80
C ARG A 158 -6.74 -1.90 4.81
N ALA A 159 -5.42 -1.75 5.00
CA ALA A 159 -4.43 -2.38 4.12
C ALA A 159 -4.45 -3.91 4.20
N LEU A 160 -4.73 -4.47 5.40
CA LEU A 160 -4.66 -5.90 5.67
C LEU A 160 -5.98 -6.66 5.44
N VAL A 161 -7.12 -5.96 5.37
CA VAL A 161 -8.46 -6.57 5.41
C VAL A 161 -8.72 -7.61 4.30
N ARG A 162 -8.10 -7.44 3.14
CA ARG A 162 -8.16 -8.40 2.02
C ARG A 162 -7.08 -9.47 2.05
N ARG A 163 -6.22 -9.50 3.08
CA ARG A 163 -5.08 -10.43 3.20
C ARG A 163 -4.14 -10.35 1.99
N PRO A 164 -3.59 -9.18 1.69
CA PRO A 164 -2.73 -8.98 0.53
C PRO A 164 -1.47 -9.83 0.62
N ARG A 165 -0.87 -10.13 -0.52
CA ARG A 165 0.40 -10.86 -0.64
C ARG A 165 1.61 -9.93 -0.43
N VAL A 166 1.45 -8.64 -0.73
CA VAL A 166 2.47 -7.60 -0.61
C VAL A 166 1.91 -6.43 0.19
N ILE A 167 2.63 -6.00 1.21
CA ILE A 167 2.33 -4.78 1.96
C ILE A 167 3.39 -3.75 1.61
N LEU A 168 2.94 -2.59 1.15
CA LEU A 168 3.79 -1.44 0.85
C LEU A 168 3.54 -0.35 1.88
N ALA A 169 4.59 0.05 2.60
CA ALA A 169 4.52 1.07 3.63
C ALA A 169 5.49 2.20 3.29
N ASP A 170 4.96 3.39 3.05
CA ASP A 170 5.73 4.61 2.83
C ASP A 170 5.74 5.43 4.12
N GLU A 171 6.86 5.39 4.86
CA GLU A 171 7.04 6.04 6.16
C GLU A 171 5.88 5.81 7.16
N PRO A 172 5.49 4.54 7.45
CA PRO A 172 4.26 4.22 8.19
C PRO A 172 4.21 4.75 9.62
N THR A 173 5.33 5.20 10.16
CA THR A 173 5.43 5.81 11.49
C THR A 173 5.84 7.28 11.46
N GLY A 174 6.02 7.87 10.28
CA GLY A 174 6.54 9.23 10.13
C GLY A 174 5.65 10.33 10.73
N ALA A 175 4.35 10.07 10.88
CA ALA A 175 3.38 10.97 11.50
C ALA A 175 3.08 10.64 12.98
N LEU A 176 3.77 9.65 13.57
CA LEU A 176 3.55 9.17 14.92
C LEU A 176 4.71 9.56 15.84
N ASP A 177 4.41 9.70 17.14
CA ASP A 177 5.44 9.76 18.16
C ASP A 177 6.19 8.41 18.26
N PRO A 178 7.43 8.38 18.79
CA PRO A 178 8.27 7.18 18.79
C PRO A 178 7.66 5.98 19.52
N ASP A 179 6.89 6.21 20.59
CA ASP A 179 6.30 5.13 21.39
C ASP A 179 5.10 4.51 20.67
N THR A 180 4.23 5.33 20.09
CA THR A 180 3.14 4.85 19.22
C THR A 180 3.69 4.15 17.98
N GLY A 181 4.77 4.67 17.38
CA GLY A 181 5.43 4.04 16.23
C GLY A 181 5.92 2.62 16.52
N ARG A 182 6.46 2.35 17.72
CA ARG A 182 6.90 1.00 18.12
C ARG A 182 5.75 0.01 18.31
N VAL A 183 4.58 0.49 18.72
CA VAL A 183 3.38 -0.38 18.90
C VAL A 183 2.76 -0.75 17.55
N VAL A 184 2.94 0.10 16.55
CA VAL A 184 2.36 -0.07 15.21
C VAL A 184 3.18 -1.01 14.33
N MET A 185 4.51 -1.05 14.54
CA MET A 185 5.44 -1.92 13.79
C MET A 185 5.62 -3.29 14.44
#